data_437b49e8a980a9ceb50be1bf0cfce9de
#
_entry.id   437b49e8a980a9ceb50be1bf0cfce9de
#
_cell.length_a   1.000
_cell.length_b   1.000
_cell.length_c   1.000
_cell.angle_alpha   90.00
_cell.angle_beta   90.00
_cell.angle_gamma   90.00
#
_symmetry.space_group_name_H-M   'P 1'
#
loop_
_entity.id
_entity.type
_entity.pdbx_description
1 polymer ?
#
loop_
_entity_poly.entity_id
_entity_poly.type
_entity_poly.pdbx_seq_one_letter_code
_entity_poly.pdbx_strand_id
1 'polypeptide(L)'
;MSADILITDDRLNFSLSLADFLRVQGQRVIVTSEAEKKPENTIGPVLLWNRQSAFSLQSLPLQFKNLQLNVETALLIFDAPVYAELYSNTGVLPADKIVTELITANMQLAYTLMRYFIHKKSGKLIFIHRDVSPLCGNIPVTAASGAFARMAEASAATLSQEENALLQTMLVRLEGEDNALYIEWLAAQISQSALSRMPGKWVKAGQRGLFGKQL
;
A
#
# COMPACT_ATOMS: atom_id res chain seq x y z
N MET A 1 1.35 21.33 10.28
CA MET A 1 1.39 20.77 8.91
C MET A 1 0.32 19.71 8.85
N SER A 2 -0.46 19.64 7.77
CA SER A 2 -1.45 18.58 7.60
C SER A 2 -0.73 17.23 7.44
N ALA A 3 -1.33 16.18 7.98
CA ALA A 3 -0.86 14.80 7.80
C ALA A 3 -1.12 14.36 6.35
N ASP A 4 -0.11 13.76 5.72
CA ASP A 4 -0.23 13.25 4.37
C ASP A 4 -0.41 11.73 4.38
N ILE A 5 -1.26 11.23 3.48
CA ILE A 5 -1.50 9.80 3.26
C ILE A 5 -0.87 9.42 1.92
N LEU A 6 0.04 8.46 1.93
CA LEU A 6 0.63 7.88 0.73
C LEU A 6 -0.09 6.57 0.39
N ILE A 7 -0.57 6.44 -0.84
CA ILE A 7 -1.20 5.22 -1.35
C ILE A 7 -0.40 4.71 -2.55
N THR A 8 -0.04 3.44 -2.52
CA THR A 8 0.64 2.84 -3.66
C THR A 8 -0.34 2.33 -4.68
N ASP A 9 0.04 2.53 -5.85
CA ASP A 9 -0.14 2.08 -7.20
C ASP A 9 -1.39 2.65 -7.87
N ASP A 10 -1.16 3.68 -8.70
CA ASP A 10 -2.20 4.30 -9.54
C ASP A 10 -2.75 3.36 -10.64
N ARG A 11 -2.12 2.21 -10.87
CA ARG A 11 -2.63 1.17 -11.78
C ARG A 11 -3.81 0.40 -11.19
N LEU A 12 -4.02 0.51 -9.87
CA LEU A 12 -5.08 -0.18 -9.15
C LEU A 12 -6.31 0.72 -8.99
N ASN A 13 -7.43 0.36 -9.59
CA ASN A 13 -8.69 1.08 -9.41
C ASN A 13 -9.08 1.23 -7.93
N PHE A 14 -8.78 0.22 -7.12
CA PHE A 14 -9.00 0.29 -5.67
C PHE A 14 -8.21 1.43 -5.01
N SER A 15 -6.92 1.59 -5.39
CA SER A 15 -6.08 2.67 -4.87
C SER A 15 -6.60 4.04 -5.23
N LEU A 16 -7.03 4.23 -6.48
CA LEU A 16 -7.59 5.50 -6.96
C LEU A 16 -8.91 5.82 -6.26
N SER A 17 -9.82 4.85 -6.17
CA SER A 17 -11.12 5.03 -5.49
C SER A 17 -10.95 5.34 -4.00
N LEU A 18 -10.01 4.68 -3.31
CA LEU A 18 -9.70 4.97 -1.91
C LEU A 18 -9.09 6.37 -1.76
N ALA A 19 -8.19 6.76 -2.67
CA ALA A 19 -7.58 8.08 -2.65
C ALA A 19 -8.64 9.19 -2.82
N ASP A 20 -9.56 9.01 -3.76
CA ASP A 20 -10.62 9.99 -4.02
C ASP A 20 -11.61 10.07 -2.85
N PHE A 21 -11.98 8.94 -2.27
CA PHE A 21 -12.84 8.90 -1.08
C PHE A 21 -12.22 9.68 0.10
N LEU A 22 -10.93 9.45 0.37
CA LEU A 22 -10.23 10.16 1.44
C LEU A 22 -10.06 11.66 1.15
N ARG A 23 -9.85 12.04 -0.11
CA ARG A 23 -9.80 13.45 -0.54
C ARG A 23 -11.12 14.17 -0.33
N VAL A 24 -12.24 13.52 -0.64
CA VAL A 24 -13.59 14.06 -0.36
C VAL A 24 -13.78 14.30 1.13
N GLN A 25 -13.15 13.50 1.99
CA GLN A 25 -13.14 13.71 3.45
C GLN A 25 -12.13 14.78 3.92
N GLY A 26 -11.50 15.51 3.00
CA GLY A 26 -10.56 16.58 3.33
C GLY A 26 -9.13 16.12 3.65
N GLN A 27 -8.81 14.83 3.41
CA GLN A 27 -7.44 14.32 3.61
C GLN A 27 -6.53 14.71 2.45
N ARG A 28 -5.26 15.00 2.75
CA ARG A 28 -4.25 15.20 1.71
C ARG A 28 -3.65 13.85 1.31
N VAL A 29 -4.02 13.36 0.12
CA VAL A 29 -3.63 12.04 -0.37
C VAL A 29 -2.71 12.14 -1.56
N ILE A 30 -1.60 11.41 -1.51
CA ILE A 30 -0.60 11.28 -2.55
C ILE A 30 -0.66 9.86 -3.08
N VAL A 31 -0.67 9.71 -4.41
CA VAL A 31 -0.63 8.38 -5.05
C VAL A 31 0.71 8.22 -5.76
N THR A 32 1.30 7.02 -5.71
CA THR A 32 2.50 6.73 -6.50
C THR A 32 2.14 6.42 -7.94
N SER A 33 2.91 6.96 -8.88
CA SER A 33 2.73 6.75 -10.32
C SER A 33 4.08 6.54 -11.01
N GLU A 34 4.07 5.74 -12.07
CA GLU A 34 5.23 5.58 -12.96
C GLU A 34 5.28 6.64 -14.06
N ALA A 35 4.16 7.29 -14.34
CA ALA A 35 4.05 8.27 -15.41
C ALA A 35 4.43 9.67 -14.94
N GLU A 36 5.31 10.34 -15.67
CA GLU A 36 5.60 11.77 -15.45
C GLU A 36 4.40 12.66 -15.72
N LYS A 37 3.52 12.25 -16.63
CA LYS A 37 2.25 12.94 -16.90
C LYS A 37 1.20 12.37 -15.95
N LYS A 38 0.63 13.24 -15.11
CA LYS A 38 -0.57 12.88 -14.36
C LYS A 38 -1.62 12.32 -15.34
N PRO A 39 -2.22 11.17 -15.04
CA PRO A 39 -3.45 10.79 -15.71
C PRO A 39 -4.43 11.97 -15.64
N GLU A 40 -5.11 12.29 -16.74
CA GLU A 40 -5.98 13.48 -16.86
C GLU A 40 -7.02 13.59 -15.75
N ASN A 41 -7.36 12.49 -15.11
CA ASN A 41 -8.33 12.39 -14.03
C ASN A 41 -7.72 12.31 -12.62
N THR A 42 -6.40 12.48 -12.44
CA THR A 42 -5.79 12.38 -11.10
C THR A 42 -5.91 13.71 -10.37
N ILE A 43 -6.81 13.76 -9.41
CA ILE A 43 -6.96 14.88 -8.48
C ILE A 43 -5.89 14.74 -7.38
N GLY A 44 -4.97 15.72 -7.26
CA GLY A 44 -4.00 15.79 -6.17
C GLY A 44 -2.54 15.52 -6.55
N PRO A 45 -1.62 15.57 -5.57
CA PRO A 45 -0.21 15.34 -5.80
C PRO A 45 0.09 13.88 -6.15
N VAL A 46 1.04 13.69 -7.07
CA VAL A 46 1.54 12.38 -7.49
C VAL A 46 3.01 12.27 -7.11
N LEU A 47 3.40 11.12 -6.60
CA LEU A 47 4.78 10.79 -6.30
C LEU A 47 5.31 9.87 -7.40
N LEU A 48 6.33 10.32 -8.11
CA LEU A 48 6.91 9.55 -9.20
C LEU A 48 7.73 8.37 -8.65
N TRP A 49 7.37 7.18 -9.06
CA TRP A 49 8.06 5.96 -8.67
C TRP A 49 8.09 4.94 -9.80
N ASN A 50 9.21 4.90 -10.51
CA ASN A 50 9.46 3.86 -11.50
C ASN A 50 9.95 2.59 -10.79
N ARG A 51 9.16 1.53 -10.84
CA ARG A 51 9.40 0.25 -10.17
C ARG A 51 10.61 -0.51 -10.69
N GLN A 52 11.04 -0.22 -11.91
CA GLN A 52 12.20 -0.84 -12.53
C GLN A 52 13.51 -0.09 -12.22
N SER A 53 13.43 1.05 -11.55
CA SER A 53 14.57 1.92 -11.28
C SER A 53 14.84 2.06 -9.78
N ALA A 54 15.97 1.52 -9.34
CA ALA A 54 16.45 1.73 -7.98
C ALA A 54 16.70 3.23 -7.67
N PHE A 55 17.12 4.02 -8.67
CA PHE A 55 17.31 5.46 -8.50
C PHE A 55 16.00 6.20 -8.25
N SER A 56 14.91 5.77 -8.88
CA SER A 56 13.58 6.33 -8.63
C SER A 56 13.21 6.17 -7.16
N LEU A 57 13.45 5.01 -6.58
CA LEU A 57 13.19 4.76 -5.17
C LEU A 57 14.07 5.60 -4.24
N GLN A 58 15.36 5.70 -4.55
CA GLN A 58 16.30 6.52 -3.77
C GLN A 58 15.94 8.01 -3.78
N SER A 59 15.24 8.47 -4.81
CA SER A 59 14.76 9.85 -4.91
C SER A 59 13.53 10.14 -4.04
N LEU A 60 12.81 9.14 -3.53
CA LEU A 60 11.59 9.36 -2.76
C LEU A 60 11.74 10.29 -1.54
N PRO A 61 12.77 10.14 -0.68
CA PRO A 61 12.97 11.07 0.44
C PRO A 61 13.20 12.52 -0.02
N LEU A 62 13.87 12.71 -1.15
CA LEU A 62 14.06 14.02 -1.76
C LEU A 62 12.74 14.58 -2.30
N GLN A 63 11.94 13.75 -2.95
CA GLN A 63 10.61 14.15 -3.41
C GLN A 63 9.71 14.55 -2.23
N PHE A 64 9.74 13.81 -1.11
CA PHE A 64 9.01 14.19 0.10
C PHE A 64 9.41 15.59 0.57
N LYS A 65 10.72 15.89 0.59
CA LYS A 65 11.22 17.20 1.00
C LYS A 65 10.81 18.30 0.00
N ASN A 66 10.98 18.07 -1.29
CA ASN A 66 10.67 19.07 -2.34
C ASN A 66 9.17 19.40 -2.40
N LEU A 67 8.31 18.41 -2.20
CA LEU A 67 6.87 18.57 -2.17
C LEU A 67 6.34 18.96 -0.78
N GLN A 68 7.23 19.16 0.19
CA GLN A 68 6.91 19.48 1.59
C GLN A 68 5.89 18.49 2.18
N LEU A 69 6.08 17.20 1.91
CA LEU A 69 5.20 16.15 2.38
C LEU A 69 5.56 15.74 3.81
N ASN A 70 4.53 15.63 4.63
CA ASN A 70 4.61 15.06 5.98
C ASN A 70 3.82 13.74 6.00
N VAL A 71 4.38 12.70 5.37
CA VAL A 71 3.71 11.39 5.32
C VAL A 71 3.57 10.82 6.72
N GLU A 72 2.34 10.63 7.17
CA GLU A 72 2.00 10.02 8.46
C GLU A 72 1.39 8.64 8.31
N THR A 73 0.79 8.36 7.16
CA THR A 73 0.22 7.06 6.85
C THR A 73 0.65 6.64 5.46
N ALA A 74 1.13 5.42 5.30
CA ALA A 74 1.43 4.82 4.02
C ALA A 74 0.67 3.50 3.85
N LEU A 75 -0.03 3.36 2.71
CA LEU A 75 -0.76 2.18 2.33
C LEU A 75 -0.04 1.51 1.16
N LEU A 76 0.46 0.30 1.37
CA LEU A 76 1.01 -0.55 0.33
C LEU A 76 -0.07 -1.56 -0.07
N ILE A 77 -0.50 -1.48 -1.32
CA ILE A 77 -1.62 -2.27 -1.83
C ILE A 77 -1.11 -3.27 -2.86
N PHE A 78 -1.49 -4.52 -2.71
CA PHE A 78 -1.27 -5.58 -3.66
C PHE A 78 -2.61 -6.24 -4.02
N ASP A 79 -3.05 -6.03 -5.25
CA ASP A 79 -4.28 -6.60 -5.80
C ASP A 79 -3.92 -7.66 -6.86
N ALA A 80 -3.80 -8.91 -6.41
CA ALA A 80 -3.32 -9.98 -7.27
C ALA A 80 -4.20 -10.26 -8.49
N PRO A 81 -5.54 -10.26 -8.41
CA PRO A 81 -6.41 -10.33 -9.58
C PRO A 81 -6.11 -9.29 -10.65
N VAL A 82 -5.97 -8.02 -10.24
CA VAL A 82 -5.68 -6.92 -11.19
C VAL A 82 -4.30 -7.09 -11.81
N TYR A 83 -3.30 -7.46 -11.02
CA TYR A 83 -1.98 -7.73 -11.57
C TYR A 83 -1.97 -8.95 -12.49
N ALA A 84 -2.73 -10.01 -12.20
CA ALA A 84 -2.84 -11.15 -13.08
C ALA A 84 -3.41 -10.75 -14.45
N GLU A 85 -4.37 -9.82 -14.48
CA GLU A 85 -4.91 -9.26 -15.71
C GLU A 85 -3.90 -8.36 -16.44
N LEU A 86 -3.28 -7.41 -15.73
CA LEU A 86 -2.28 -6.49 -16.30
C LEU A 86 -1.10 -7.21 -16.96
N TYR A 87 -0.71 -8.36 -16.40
CA TYR A 87 0.40 -9.14 -16.93
C TYR A 87 -0.02 -10.34 -17.77
N SER A 88 -1.32 -10.52 -18.07
CA SER A 88 -1.82 -11.62 -18.91
C SER A 88 -1.59 -11.39 -20.40
N ASN A 89 -1.73 -10.15 -20.88
CA ASN A 89 -1.78 -9.78 -22.28
C ASN A 89 -0.40 -9.46 -22.89
N THR A 90 0.65 -9.67 -22.18
CA THR A 90 1.98 -9.17 -22.57
C THR A 90 2.87 -10.26 -23.21
N GLY A 91 2.30 -11.33 -23.76
CA GLY A 91 3.05 -12.41 -24.39
C GLY A 91 3.97 -13.11 -23.38
N VAL A 92 5.16 -13.50 -23.82
CA VAL A 92 6.20 -14.01 -22.92
C VAL A 92 6.87 -12.79 -22.28
N LEU A 93 6.16 -12.13 -21.34
CA LEU A 93 6.87 -11.22 -20.45
C LEU A 93 7.87 -12.04 -19.65
N PRO A 94 9.12 -11.61 -19.62
CA PRO A 94 10.09 -12.26 -18.77
C PRO A 94 9.55 -12.23 -17.32
N ALA A 95 9.56 -13.38 -16.67
CA ALA A 95 9.15 -13.47 -15.26
C ALA A 95 9.97 -12.51 -14.37
N ASP A 96 11.19 -12.15 -14.82
CA ASP A 96 12.07 -11.15 -14.21
C ASP A 96 11.42 -9.76 -14.11
N LYS A 97 10.62 -9.33 -15.10
CA LYS A 97 9.90 -8.06 -15.01
C LYS A 97 8.86 -8.08 -13.89
N ILE A 98 8.08 -9.15 -13.79
CA ILE A 98 7.08 -9.32 -12.71
C ILE A 98 7.78 -9.37 -11.35
N VAL A 99 8.88 -10.11 -11.23
CA VAL A 99 9.68 -10.19 -10.00
C VAL A 99 10.21 -8.80 -9.62
N THR A 100 10.75 -8.06 -10.59
CA THR A 100 11.29 -6.73 -10.34
C THR A 100 10.19 -5.75 -9.89
N GLU A 101 9.07 -5.69 -10.60
CA GLU A 101 8.03 -4.70 -10.35
C GLU A 101 7.14 -5.05 -9.15
N LEU A 102 6.84 -6.33 -8.93
CA LEU A 102 5.89 -6.73 -7.89
C LEU A 102 6.54 -7.27 -6.62
N ILE A 103 7.77 -7.79 -6.68
CA ILE A 103 8.48 -8.29 -5.49
C ILE A 103 9.53 -7.27 -5.07
N THR A 104 10.57 -7.09 -5.90
CA THR A 104 11.73 -6.28 -5.52
C THR A 104 11.35 -4.83 -5.23
N ALA A 105 10.57 -4.20 -6.08
CA ALA A 105 10.15 -2.82 -5.91
C ALA A 105 9.29 -2.62 -4.66
N ASN A 106 8.33 -3.51 -4.39
CA ASN A 106 7.52 -3.42 -3.16
C ASN A 106 8.34 -3.64 -1.89
N MET A 107 9.31 -4.58 -1.90
CA MET A 107 10.22 -4.79 -0.77
C MET A 107 11.07 -3.56 -0.50
N GLN A 108 11.64 -2.97 -1.53
CA GLN A 108 12.47 -1.77 -1.41
C GLN A 108 11.66 -0.57 -0.94
N LEU A 109 10.41 -0.39 -1.43
CA LEU A 109 9.53 0.68 -0.98
C LEU A 109 9.14 0.49 0.48
N ALA A 110 8.73 -0.72 0.88
CA ALA A 110 8.40 -1.02 2.27
C ALA A 110 9.58 -0.70 3.20
N TYR A 111 10.80 -1.13 2.83
CA TYR A 111 12.02 -0.84 3.59
C TYR A 111 12.31 0.66 3.68
N THR A 112 12.14 1.41 2.58
CA THR A 112 12.34 2.86 2.56
C THR A 112 11.35 3.57 3.47
N LEU A 113 10.07 3.19 3.43
CA LEU A 113 9.04 3.76 4.30
C LEU A 113 9.24 3.39 5.77
N MET A 114 9.64 2.16 6.06
CA MET A 114 9.99 1.74 7.41
C MET A 114 11.12 2.62 7.98
N ARG A 115 12.21 2.79 7.23
CA ARG A 115 13.32 3.67 7.66
C ARG A 115 12.87 5.12 7.85
N TYR A 116 12.03 5.63 6.96
CA TYR A 116 11.47 6.97 7.08
C TYR A 116 10.67 7.12 8.38
N PHE A 117 9.77 6.18 8.69
CA PHE A 117 8.96 6.23 9.91
C PHE A 117 9.79 5.99 11.17
N ILE A 118 10.77 5.09 11.16
CA ILE A 118 11.70 4.88 12.27
C ILE A 118 12.48 6.17 12.57
N HIS A 119 13.02 6.83 11.54
CA HIS A 119 13.71 8.11 11.72
C HIS A 119 12.78 9.22 12.24
N LYS A 120 11.55 9.27 11.74
CA LYS A 120 10.51 10.20 12.20
C LYS A 120 9.97 9.86 13.60
N LYS A 121 10.18 8.63 14.08
CA LYS A 121 9.66 8.06 15.34
C LYS A 121 8.13 8.01 15.43
N SER A 122 7.44 8.11 14.31
CA SER A 122 5.98 8.06 14.24
C SER A 122 5.52 7.69 12.84
N GLY A 123 4.37 7.05 12.72
CA GLY A 123 3.71 6.78 11.45
C GLY A 123 2.91 5.48 11.44
N LYS A 124 2.09 5.36 10.42
CA LYS A 124 1.24 4.18 10.17
C LYS A 124 1.64 3.54 8.85
N LEU A 125 1.93 2.24 8.89
CA LEU A 125 2.21 1.45 7.69
C LEU A 125 1.14 0.35 7.57
N ILE A 126 0.30 0.47 6.54
CA ILE A 126 -0.83 -0.42 6.30
C ILE A 126 -0.54 -1.23 5.03
N PHE A 127 -0.54 -2.55 5.15
CA PHE A 127 -0.43 -3.45 4.02
C PHE A 127 -1.80 -4.00 3.69
N ILE A 128 -2.22 -3.84 2.43
CA ILE A 128 -3.51 -4.28 1.93
C ILE A 128 -3.26 -5.32 0.86
N HIS A 129 -3.82 -6.50 1.04
CA HIS A 129 -3.59 -7.64 0.19
C HIS A 129 -4.92 -8.27 -0.25
N ARG A 130 -5.12 -8.32 -1.56
CA ARG A 130 -6.11 -9.17 -2.20
C ARG A 130 -5.39 -10.29 -2.91
N ASP A 131 -5.64 -11.52 -2.48
CA ASP A 131 -5.01 -12.69 -3.06
C ASP A 131 -5.73 -13.13 -4.33
N VAL A 132 -5.03 -13.89 -5.13
CA VAL A 132 -5.55 -14.45 -6.36
C VAL A 132 -6.01 -15.89 -6.11
N SER A 133 -7.06 -16.30 -6.83
CA SER A 133 -7.42 -17.71 -6.84
C SER A 133 -6.23 -18.57 -7.31
N PRO A 134 -5.92 -19.68 -6.64
CA PRO A 134 -4.88 -20.61 -7.11
C PRO A 134 -5.04 -21.09 -8.56
N LEU A 135 -6.25 -20.95 -9.11
CA LEU A 135 -6.59 -21.34 -10.48
C LEU A 135 -6.35 -20.24 -11.53
N CYS A 136 -5.82 -19.08 -11.16
CA CYS A 136 -5.62 -17.98 -12.13
C CYS A 136 -4.55 -18.25 -13.20
N GLY A 137 -3.72 -19.29 -13.02
CA GLY A 137 -2.71 -19.71 -13.99
C GLY A 137 -1.51 -18.78 -14.14
N ASN A 138 -1.48 -17.61 -13.48
CA ASN A 138 -0.35 -16.68 -13.53
C ASN A 138 0.63 -16.95 -12.38
N ILE A 139 1.53 -17.92 -12.58
CA ILE A 139 2.49 -18.40 -11.58
C ILE A 139 3.36 -17.24 -11.02
N PRO A 140 3.97 -16.35 -11.85
CA PRO A 140 4.78 -15.26 -11.33
C PRO A 140 4.00 -14.28 -10.44
N VAL A 141 2.74 -13.95 -10.77
CA VAL A 141 1.90 -13.08 -9.94
C VAL A 141 1.49 -13.78 -8.65
N THR A 142 1.20 -15.07 -8.70
CA THR A 142 0.91 -15.88 -7.49
C THR A 142 2.12 -15.91 -6.55
N ALA A 143 3.33 -16.08 -7.08
CA ALA A 143 4.56 -16.01 -6.29
C ALA A 143 4.78 -14.62 -5.70
N ALA A 144 4.52 -13.56 -6.47
CA ALA A 144 4.61 -12.18 -6.00
C ALA A 144 3.59 -11.87 -4.89
N SER A 145 2.36 -12.40 -4.99
CA SER A 145 1.33 -12.31 -3.95
C SER A 145 1.81 -12.90 -2.62
N GLY A 146 2.35 -14.12 -2.67
CA GLY A 146 2.94 -14.76 -1.49
C GLY A 146 4.13 -13.99 -0.91
N ALA A 147 5.01 -13.47 -1.77
CA ALA A 147 6.14 -12.65 -1.36
C ALA A 147 5.69 -11.36 -0.68
N PHE A 148 4.67 -10.68 -1.22
CA PHE A 148 4.10 -9.48 -0.61
C PHE A 148 3.52 -9.76 0.79
N ALA A 149 2.77 -10.85 0.94
CA ALA A 149 2.21 -11.22 2.23
C ALA A 149 3.32 -11.47 3.28
N ARG A 150 4.37 -12.20 2.93
CA ARG A 150 5.50 -12.46 3.83
C ARG A 150 6.33 -11.22 4.15
N MET A 151 6.53 -10.34 3.17
CA MET A 151 7.16 -9.05 3.39
C MET A 151 6.36 -8.19 4.38
N ALA A 152 5.04 -8.14 4.24
CA ALA A 152 4.17 -7.39 5.13
C ALA A 152 4.25 -7.90 6.58
N GLU A 153 4.20 -9.22 6.77
CA GLU A 153 4.36 -9.88 8.08
C GLU A 153 5.72 -9.56 8.72
N ALA A 154 6.81 -9.69 7.95
CA ALA A 154 8.15 -9.39 8.41
C ALA A 154 8.32 -7.90 8.78
N SER A 155 7.76 -7.00 7.96
CA SER A 155 7.78 -5.55 8.23
C SER A 155 7.05 -5.21 9.52
N ALA A 156 5.86 -5.79 9.73
CA ALA A 156 5.09 -5.59 10.96
C ALA A 156 5.83 -6.11 12.19
N ALA A 157 6.47 -7.29 12.09
CA ALA A 157 7.26 -7.85 13.17
C ALA A 157 8.47 -6.96 13.51
N THR A 158 9.19 -6.46 12.50
CA THR A 158 10.34 -5.55 12.70
C THR A 158 9.91 -4.26 13.39
N LEU A 159 8.85 -3.60 12.90
CA LEU A 159 8.38 -2.34 13.47
C LEU A 159 7.80 -2.50 14.88
N SER A 160 7.30 -3.69 15.24
CA SER A 160 6.80 -3.96 16.59
C SER A 160 7.90 -4.06 17.64
N GLN A 161 9.16 -4.23 17.23
CA GLN A 161 10.33 -4.30 18.11
C GLN A 161 10.93 -2.91 18.44
N GLU A 162 10.48 -1.87 17.77
CA GLU A 162 10.95 -0.50 18.00
C GLU A 162 10.33 0.07 19.30
N GLU A 163 11.09 0.04 20.40
CA GLU A 163 10.61 0.34 21.75
C GLU A 163 10.11 1.77 21.98
N ASN A 164 10.61 2.74 21.22
CA ASN A 164 10.33 4.18 21.45
C ASN A 164 9.55 4.85 20.34
N ALA A 165 8.92 4.10 19.46
CA ALA A 165 8.29 4.65 18.30
C ALA A 165 6.76 4.57 18.39
N LEU A 166 6.08 5.67 18.06
CA LEU A 166 4.65 5.69 17.78
C LEU A 166 4.38 5.11 16.39
N LEU A 167 5.01 3.95 16.12
CA LEU A 167 4.87 3.23 14.86
C LEU A 167 3.72 2.24 14.98
N GLN A 168 2.88 2.24 13.98
CA GLN A 168 1.73 1.37 13.93
C GLN A 168 1.71 0.62 12.61
N THR A 169 1.41 -0.65 12.65
CA THR A 169 1.26 -1.48 11.45
C THR A 169 -0.08 -2.19 11.47
N MET A 170 -0.64 -2.36 10.28
CA MET A 170 -1.86 -3.12 10.06
C MET A 170 -1.73 -3.97 8.81
N LEU A 171 -2.14 -5.22 8.90
CA LEU A 171 -2.20 -6.16 7.78
C LEU A 171 -3.65 -6.43 7.45
N VAL A 172 -4.09 -6.05 6.24
CA VAL A 172 -5.50 -6.11 5.83
C VAL A 172 -5.66 -7.04 4.64
N ARG A 173 -6.57 -8.01 4.76
CA ARG A 173 -7.02 -8.85 3.63
C ARG A 173 -8.34 -8.35 3.08
N LEU A 174 -8.40 -8.23 1.76
CA LEU A 174 -9.64 -8.00 1.03
C LEU A 174 -10.14 -9.36 0.51
N GLU A 175 -11.28 -9.81 1.01
CA GLU A 175 -11.92 -11.05 0.59
C GLU A 175 -13.22 -10.71 -0.15
N GLY A 176 -13.22 -10.86 -1.46
CA GLY A 176 -14.37 -10.53 -2.32
C GLY A 176 -14.22 -9.21 -3.09
N GLU A 177 -15.32 -8.74 -3.67
CA GLU A 177 -15.33 -7.66 -4.67
C GLU A 177 -15.98 -6.35 -4.20
N ASP A 178 -16.46 -6.29 -2.97
CA ASP A 178 -17.14 -5.09 -2.42
C ASP A 178 -16.12 -4.01 -2.04
N ASN A 179 -15.61 -3.33 -3.05
CA ASN A 179 -14.63 -2.27 -2.86
C ASN A 179 -15.20 -1.10 -2.04
N ALA A 180 -16.48 -0.78 -2.15
CA ALA A 180 -17.10 0.34 -1.44
C ALA A 180 -17.06 0.11 0.08
N LEU A 181 -17.47 -1.07 0.53
CA LEU A 181 -17.40 -1.46 1.94
C LEU A 181 -15.96 -1.40 2.48
N TYR A 182 -15.00 -1.89 1.69
CA TYR A 182 -13.60 -1.90 2.13
C TYR A 182 -13.00 -0.49 2.21
N ILE A 183 -13.35 0.40 1.29
CA ILE A 183 -12.92 1.80 1.28
C ILE A 183 -13.44 2.53 2.51
N GLU A 184 -14.73 2.41 2.81
CA GLU A 184 -15.34 3.03 4.00
C GLU A 184 -14.70 2.51 5.28
N TRP A 185 -14.51 1.20 5.39
CA TRP A 185 -13.89 0.58 6.54
C TRP A 185 -12.43 1.04 6.72
N LEU A 186 -11.62 1.06 5.65
CA LEU A 186 -10.24 1.53 5.69
C LEU A 186 -10.14 3.00 6.07
N ALA A 187 -10.99 3.85 5.51
CA ALA A 187 -11.03 5.26 5.86
C ALA A 187 -11.31 5.48 7.35
N ALA A 188 -12.23 4.70 7.91
CA ALA A 188 -12.50 4.72 9.35
C ALA A 188 -11.28 4.27 10.19
N GLN A 189 -10.53 3.24 9.75
CA GLN A 189 -9.30 2.81 10.42
C GLN A 189 -8.19 3.85 10.34
N ILE A 190 -7.99 4.46 9.16
CA ILE A 190 -6.97 5.49 8.95
C ILE A 190 -7.21 6.70 9.85
N SER A 191 -8.47 7.09 10.02
CA SER A 191 -8.87 8.26 10.82
C SER A 191 -8.74 8.05 12.33
N GLN A 192 -8.58 6.82 12.81
CA GLN A 192 -8.36 6.56 14.24
C GLN A 192 -6.97 7.02 14.67
N SER A 193 -6.85 7.52 15.90
CA SER A 193 -5.55 7.90 16.48
C SER A 193 -4.60 6.72 16.63
N ALA A 194 -5.14 5.53 16.87
CA ALA A 194 -4.38 4.29 16.94
C ALA A 194 -5.05 3.21 16.10
N LEU A 195 -4.25 2.52 15.27
CA LEU A 195 -4.70 1.32 14.57
C LEU A 195 -4.99 0.20 15.58
N SER A 196 -5.95 -0.67 15.25
CA SER A 196 -6.22 -1.85 16.06
C SER A 196 -4.93 -2.67 16.24
N ARG A 197 -4.52 -2.86 17.50
CA ARG A 197 -3.24 -3.52 17.82
C ARG A 197 -3.39 -5.04 17.70
N MET A 198 -3.22 -5.55 16.50
CA MET A 198 -2.95 -6.97 16.26
C MET A 198 -1.65 -7.09 15.46
N PRO A 199 -0.48 -6.83 16.07
CA PRO A 199 0.79 -6.84 15.34
C PRO A 199 1.00 -8.20 14.68
N GLY A 200 1.28 -8.18 13.38
CA GLY A 200 1.59 -9.37 12.60
C GLY A 200 0.41 -10.28 12.24
N LYS A 201 -0.82 -9.94 12.60
CA LYS A 201 -2.01 -10.69 12.20
C LYS A 201 -2.78 -9.99 11.09
N TRP A 202 -3.19 -10.77 10.09
CA TRP A 202 -4.07 -10.30 9.04
C TRP A 202 -5.50 -10.13 9.57
N VAL A 203 -6.08 -8.96 9.34
CA VAL A 203 -7.49 -8.68 9.61
C VAL A 203 -8.25 -8.62 8.29
N LYS A 204 -9.49 -9.11 8.29
CA LYS A 204 -10.38 -9.02 7.12
C LYS A 204 -11.04 -7.65 7.09
N ALA A 205 -10.97 -6.98 5.94
CA ALA A 205 -11.67 -5.71 5.78
C ALA A 205 -13.19 -5.89 5.93
N GLY A 206 -13.85 -4.91 6.57
CA GLY A 206 -15.29 -4.95 6.79
C GLY A 206 -15.77 -5.93 7.87
N GLN A 207 -14.88 -6.64 8.54
CA GLN A 207 -15.25 -7.54 9.61
C GLN A 207 -15.73 -6.74 10.84
N ARG A 208 -16.94 -7.00 11.28
CA ARG A 208 -17.47 -6.45 12.54
C ARG A 208 -16.87 -7.23 13.70
N GLY A 209 -16.39 -6.53 14.73
CA GLY A 209 -15.93 -7.17 15.96
C GLY A 209 -17.06 -7.96 16.64
N LEU A 210 -16.69 -8.92 17.48
CA LEU A 210 -17.62 -9.82 18.21
C LEU A 210 -18.73 -9.08 19.00
N PHE A 211 -18.58 -7.77 19.23
CA PHE A 211 -19.56 -6.94 19.96
C PHE A 211 -20.18 -5.84 19.08
N GLY A 212 -20.24 -6.01 17.77
CA GLY A 212 -20.89 -5.06 16.87
C GLY A 212 -20.17 -3.73 16.66
N LYS A 213 -19.00 -3.51 17.27
CA LYS A 213 -18.12 -2.39 16.95
C LYS A 213 -17.27 -2.77 15.73
N GLN A 214 -17.20 -1.88 14.74
CA GLN A 214 -16.25 -2.05 13.65
C GLN A 214 -14.84 -2.05 14.25
N LEU A 215 -14.10 -3.12 13.96
CA LEU A 215 -12.67 -3.20 14.28
C LEU A 215 -11.87 -2.32 13.35
#